data_2dc53fa1d75c05baf46f6c51967fd7ec
#
_entry.id   2dc53fa1d75c05baf46f6c51967fd7ec
#
_cell.length_a   1.000
_cell.length_b   1.000
_cell.length_c   1.000
_cell.angle_alpha   90.00
_cell.angle_beta   90.00
_cell.angle_gamma   90.00
#
_symmetry.space_group_name_H-M   'P 1'
#
loop_
_entity.id
_entity.type
_entity.pdbx_description
1 polymer ?
#
loop_
_entity_poly.entity_id
_entity_poly.type
_entity_poly.pdbx_seq_one_letter_code
_entity_poly.pdbx_strand_id
1 'polypeptide(L)'
;IMSKNSIPKIRFNNFEAFWVEKRIADIVKISAGGDVDKERLKESGKYPVIANALTNKGIVGFYDDYKVKAPAVTVTGRGDVGYAVARHENFTPIVRLLTLQSEDIDVDYLENQINSMRILNESTGVPQLTAPQLGNYRVYHPEIEEQFAIGTLFRTLDGLLESYKDNLAHYQSLKATMLSRMFPKAGQPVPEIRLDGFEGEWDRTDLNKATDRVKSYSLSRDVETNQETGLKYIHYGDIHLGKVSRIDDGDLIPYIKSDTKLNEFL
;
A
#
# COMPACT_ATOMS: atom_id res chain seq x y z
N ILE A 1 34.38 14.21 -15.00
CA ILE A 1 33.38 13.18 -15.33
C ILE A 1 32.18 13.95 -15.85
N MET A 2 31.91 13.87 -17.17
CA MET A 2 30.76 14.52 -17.77
C MET A 2 29.47 13.96 -17.17
N SER A 3 28.59 14.83 -16.69
CA SER A 3 27.23 14.42 -16.21
C SER A 3 26.50 13.84 -17.42
N LYS A 4 25.92 12.64 -17.23
CA LYS A 4 25.04 12.08 -18.26
C LYS A 4 23.73 12.87 -18.28
N ASN A 5 23.47 13.54 -19.40
CA ASN A 5 22.17 14.14 -19.66
C ASN A 5 21.17 13.03 -19.99
N SER A 6 19.99 13.07 -19.40
CA SER A 6 18.94 12.08 -19.62
C SER A 6 17.61 12.78 -19.92
N ILE A 7 16.77 12.09 -20.70
CA ILE A 7 15.37 12.47 -20.91
C ILE A 7 14.51 11.30 -20.42
N PRO A 8 13.55 11.51 -19.53
CA PRO A 8 12.66 10.46 -19.09
C PRO A 8 11.73 9.99 -20.22
N LYS A 9 11.30 8.73 -20.19
CA LYS A 9 10.38 8.17 -21.20
C LYS A 9 8.98 8.78 -21.12
N ILE A 10 8.55 9.17 -19.91
CA ILE A 10 7.29 9.84 -19.65
C ILE A 10 7.61 11.17 -19.00
N ARG A 11 7.01 12.24 -19.49
CA ARG A 11 7.28 13.60 -19.07
C ARG A 11 6.07 14.49 -19.30
N PHE A 12 5.91 15.52 -18.51
CA PHE A 12 4.96 16.60 -18.80
C PHE A 12 5.39 17.38 -20.05
N ASN A 13 4.45 17.68 -20.93
CA ASN A 13 4.73 18.25 -22.27
C ASN A 13 5.37 19.66 -22.26
N ASN A 14 5.30 20.36 -21.14
CA ASN A 14 5.82 21.72 -20.98
C ASN A 14 7.28 21.79 -20.51
N PHE A 15 7.98 20.65 -20.34
CA PHE A 15 9.37 20.59 -19.92
C PHE A 15 10.23 19.96 -21.02
N GLU A 16 11.32 20.62 -21.41
CA GLU A 16 12.21 20.18 -22.49
C GLU A 16 13.66 20.03 -22.06
N ALA A 17 14.09 20.69 -20.96
CA ALA A 17 15.47 20.69 -20.49
C ALA A 17 15.94 19.26 -20.10
N PHE A 18 17.20 18.95 -20.35
CA PHE A 18 17.81 17.69 -19.97
C PHE A 18 17.91 17.57 -18.44
N TRP A 19 17.61 16.40 -17.92
CA TRP A 19 17.89 16.08 -16.53
C TRP A 19 19.37 15.84 -16.34
N VAL A 20 19.94 16.41 -15.28
CA VAL A 20 21.34 16.29 -14.92
C VAL A 20 21.50 15.28 -13.81
N GLU A 21 22.39 14.30 -13.97
CA GLU A 21 22.70 13.36 -12.91
C GLU A 21 23.66 13.99 -11.89
N LYS A 22 23.26 14.08 -10.62
CA LYS A 22 24.05 14.63 -9.52
C LYS A 22 24.14 13.65 -8.35
N ARG A 23 25.20 13.75 -7.54
CA ARG A 23 25.25 13.00 -6.27
C ARG A 23 24.31 13.68 -5.25
N ILE A 24 23.69 12.87 -4.40
CA ILE A 24 22.82 13.38 -3.34
C ILE A 24 23.59 14.41 -2.47
N ALA A 25 24.84 14.12 -2.11
CA ALA A 25 25.66 15.03 -1.30
C ALA A 25 25.97 16.39 -1.97
N ASP A 26 25.83 16.49 -3.30
CA ASP A 26 26.07 17.72 -4.05
C ASP A 26 24.84 18.65 -4.09
N ILE A 27 23.65 18.14 -3.73
CA ILE A 27 22.37 18.85 -3.86
C ILE A 27 21.61 19.01 -2.55
N VAL A 28 21.97 18.26 -1.49
CA VAL A 28 21.35 18.37 -0.18
C VAL A 28 22.39 18.33 0.95
N LYS A 29 22.07 18.94 2.06
CA LYS A 29 22.78 18.77 3.33
C LYS A 29 22.21 17.52 4.02
N ILE A 30 23.08 16.55 4.35
CA ILE A 30 22.70 15.34 5.05
C ILE A 30 23.12 15.44 6.51
N SER A 31 22.20 15.16 7.44
CA SER A 31 22.45 15.04 8.86
C SER A 31 21.86 13.74 9.42
N ALA A 32 22.33 13.31 10.59
CA ALA A 32 21.81 12.12 11.25
C ALA A 32 21.11 12.50 12.57
N GLY A 33 20.03 11.82 12.90
CA GLY A 33 19.29 11.98 14.13
C GLY A 33 20.12 11.57 15.35
N GLY A 34 19.91 12.25 16.46
CA GLY A 34 20.57 12.00 17.74
C GLY A 34 19.85 10.94 18.59
N ASP A 35 20.23 10.89 19.87
CA ASP A 35 19.59 10.02 20.83
C ASP A 35 18.19 10.52 21.21
N VAL A 36 17.34 9.58 21.62
CA VAL A 36 15.99 9.86 22.11
C VAL A 36 16.06 10.32 23.57
N ASP A 37 15.37 11.41 23.88
CA ASP A 37 15.10 11.82 25.25
C ASP A 37 13.75 11.22 25.67
N LYS A 38 13.82 10.11 26.42
CA LYS A 38 12.63 9.36 26.84
C LYS A 38 11.77 10.09 27.86
N GLU A 39 12.37 10.99 28.66
CA GLU A 39 11.65 11.74 29.69
C GLU A 39 10.76 12.83 29.07
N ARG A 40 11.18 13.36 27.93
CA ARG A 40 10.43 14.38 27.17
C ARG A 40 9.47 13.79 26.14
N LEU A 41 9.55 12.49 25.86
CA LEU A 41 8.73 11.84 24.83
C LEU A 41 7.29 11.71 25.31
N LYS A 42 6.36 12.28 24.55
CA LYS A 42 4.91 12.28 24.82
C LYS A 42 4.18 11.43 23.76
N GLU A 43 3.03 10.88 24.12
CA GLU A 43 2.14 10.17 23.17
C GLU A 43 1.48 11.13 22.17
N SER A 44 1.27 12.39 22.57
CA SER A 44 0.73 13.45 21.72
C SER A 44 1.47 14.76 21.97
N GLY A 45 1.56 15.62 20.97
CA GLY A 45 2.26 16.89 21.09
C GLY A 45 2.35 17.64 19.76
N LYS A 46 3.15 18.70 19.74
CA LYS A 46 3.20 19.63 18.60
C LYS A 46 4.12 19.15 17.48
N TYR A 47 5.26 18.56 17.84
CA TYR A 47 6.27 18.17 16.84
C TYR A 47 6.59 16.69 16.93
N PRO A 48 6.45 15.93 15.81
CA PRO A 48 6.72 14.51 15.81
C PRO A 48 8.20 14.20 16.05
N VAL A 49 8.42 13.12 16.78
CA VAL A 49 9.73 12.47 16.96
C VAL A 49 9.77 11.26 16.03
N ILE A 50 10.76 11.23 15.14
CA ILE A 50 10.79 10.28 14.03
C ILE A 50 12.01 9.37 14.14
N ALA A 51 11.77 8.07 14.12
CA ALA A 51 12.78 7.00 14.16
C ALA A 51 12.86 6.22 12.83
N ASN A 52 13.81 5.25 12.77
CA ASN A 52 13.93 4.31 11.66
C ASN A 52 12.83 3.23 11.74
N ALA A 53 11.59 3.60 11.41
CA ALA A 53 10.45 2.68 11.35
C ALA A 53 9.60 2.99 10.11
N LEU A 54 9.03 1.94 9.50
CA LEU A 54 8.14 2.09 8.34
C LEU A 54 6.69 2.36 8.76
N THR A 55 6.29 1.83 9.92
CA THR A 55 4.95 2.02 10.48
C THR A 55 4.75 3.46 10.93
N ASN A 56 3.55 4.00 10.77
CA ASN A 56 3.17 5.37 11.15
C ASN A 56 4.17 6.43 10.63
N LYS A 57 4.70 6.23 9.41
CA LYS A 57 5.73 7.10 8.82
C LYS A 57 6.95 7.35 9.76
N GLY A 58 7.23 6.41 10.68
CA GLY A 58 8.34 6.49 11.65
C GLY A 58 8.06 7.32 12.89
N ILE A 59 6.87 7.85 13.11
CA ILE A 59 6.50 8.64 14.28
C ILE A 59 6.42 7.72 15.51
N VAL A 60 7.23 8.01 16.53
CA VAL A 60 7.30 7.24 17.78
C VAL A 60 6.84 8.04 19.01
N GLY A 61 6.49 9.28 18.83
CA GLY A 61 5.99 10.20 19.87
C GLY A 61 6.16 11.65 19.45
N PHE A 62 6.08 12.56 20.41
CA PHE A 62 6.11 14.00 20.17
C PHE A 62 6.95 14.73 21.21
N TYR A 63 7.52 15.87 20.77
CA TYR A 63 8.14 16.87 21.66
C TYR A 63 7.43 18.22 21.54
N ASP A 64 7.69 19.11 22.50
CA ASP A 64 7.19 20.50 22.47
C ASP A 64 8.04 21.41 21.56
N ASP A 65 9.26 20.98 21.22
CA ASP A 65 10.20 21.63 20.32
C ASP A 65 10.65 20.71 19.18
N TYR A 66 11.36 21.25 18.21
CA TYR A 66 11.88 20.50 17.07
C TYR A 66 13.37 20.78 16.85
N LYS A 67 14.06 19.84 16.21
CA LYS A 67 15.46 19.97 15.78
C LYS A 67 15.62 20.27 14.30
N VAL A 68 14.66 19.86 13.48
CA VAL A 68 14.70 20.05 12.03
C VAL A 68 13.48 20.85 11.59
N LYS A 69 13.74 21.95 10.89
CA LYS A 69 12.70 22.76 10.24
C LYS A 69 12.34 22.12 8.89
N ALA A 70 11.06 21.96 8.64
CA ALA A 70 10.56 21.53 7.33
C ALA A 70 10.71 22.65 6.25
N PRO A 71 10.73 22.30 4.95
CA PRO A 71 10.63 20.95 4.43
C PRO A 71 11.94 20.16 4.51
N ALA A 72 11.85 18.82 4.57
CA ALA A 72 13.00 17.93 4.58
C ALA A 72 12.60 16.52 4.08
N VAL A 73 13.58 15.70 3.69
CA VAL A 73 13.36 14.27 3.45
C VAL A 73 14.08 13.46 4.53
N THR A 74 13.39 12.51 5.15
CA THR A 74 14.04 11.55 6.05
C THR A 74 14.27 10.23 5.32
N VAL A 75 15.44 9.60 5.54
CA VAL A 75 15.79 8.31 4.95
C VAL A 75 16.21 7.36 6.06
N THR A 76 15.62 6.17 6.08
CA THR A 76 15.97 5.15 7.07
C THR A 76 17.41 4.71 6.90
N GLY A 77 18.18 4.82 7.98
CA GLY A 77 19.61 4.45 8.02
C GLY A 77 19.87 3.12 8.73
N ARG A 78 18.83 2.42 9.22
CA ARG A 78 18.96 1.19 10.01
C ARG A 78 17.73 0.29 9.84
N GLY A 79 17.91 -1.02 9.84
CA GLY A 79 16.83 -1.98 9.58
C GLY A 79 16.48 -2.00 8.09
N ASP A 80 15.27 -1.62 7.74
CA ASP A 80 14.86 -1.41 6.33
C ASP A 80 15.46 -0.09 5.81
N VAL A 81 16.73 -0.16 5.38
CA VAL A 81 17.50 1.02 4.97
C VAL A 81 17.06 1.57 3.63
N GLY A 82 17.15 2.91 3.48
CA GLY A 82 16.95 3.58 2.20
C GLY A 82 15.49 3.97 1.92
N TYR A 83 14.57 3.78 2.86
CA TYR A 83 13.20 4.24 2.70
C TYR A 83 13.11 5.75 3.01
N ALA A 84 12.70 6.52 2.02
CA ALA A 84 12.57 7.97 2.10
C ALA A 84 11.13 8.40 2.42
N VAL A 85 10.99 9.48 3.20
CA VAL A 85 9.69 10.13 3.49
C VAL A 85 9.87 11.65 3.49
N ALA A 86 9.08 12.36 2.68
CA ALA A 86 8.99 13.81 2.70
C ALA A 86 8.33 14.30 3.99
N ARG A 87 8.89 15.35 4.57
CA ARG A 87 8.42 15.95 5.82
C ARG A 87 8.04 17.40 5.58
N HIS A 88 6.76 17.70 5.74
CA HIS A 88 6.20 19.04 5.57
C HIS A 88 5.99 19.77 6.89
N GLU A 89 6.21 19.08 8.03
CA GLU A 89 6.12 19.62 9.39
C GLU A 89 7.48 19.57 10.05
N ASN A 90 7.73 20.50 10.99
CA ASN A 90 8.94 20.49 11.79
C ASN A 90 8.97 19.25 12.69
N PHE A 91 10.13 18.64 12.88
CA PHE A 91 10.25 17.36 13.58
C PHE A 91 11.61 17.20 14.29
N THR A 92 11.74 16.12 15.07
CA THR A 92 13.00 15.69 15.68
C THR A 92 13.37 14.30 15.20
N PRO A 93 14.43 14.12 14.38
CA PRO A 93 14.94 12.81 13.99
C PRO A 93 15.76 12.20 15.12
N ILE A 94 15.58 10.90 15.35
CA ILE A 94 16.31 10.14 16.37
C ILE A 94 16.94 8.86 15.80
N VAL A 95 17.83 8.24 16.60
CA VAL A 95 18.42 6.93 16.32
C VAL A 95 19.04 6.85 14.90
N ARG A 96 19.83 7.87 14.54
CA ARG A 96 20.57 7.93 13.25
C ARG A 96 19.68 7.91 11.99
N LEU A 97 18.41 8.31 12.11
CA LEU A 97 17.59 8.61 10.95
C LEU A 97 18.28 9.71 10.13
N LEU A 98 18.49 9.46 8.85
CA LEU A 98 19.12 10.44 7.96
C LEU A 98 18.10 11.51 7.56
N THR A 99 18.54 12.77 7.55
CA THR A 99 17.70 13.91 7.15
C THR A 99 18.42 14.70 6.08
N LEU A 100 17.71 14.95 4.97
CA LEU A 100 18.18 15.65 3.79
C LEU A 100 17.43 16.98 3.68
N GLN A 101 18.16 18.08 3.54
CA GLN A 101 17.61 19.43 3.41
C GLN A 101 18.29 20.18 2.27
N SER A 102 17.52 20.92 1.48
CA SER A 102 17.96 21.84 0.43
C SER A 102 16.87 22.86 0.16
N GLU A 103 17.24 24.03 -0.34
CA GLU A 103 16.31 25.04 -0.85
C GLU A 103 16.04 24.85 -2.36
N ASP A 104 16.89 24.09 -3.04
CA ASP A 104 16.89 23.91 -4.49
C ASP A 104 16.29 22.56 -4.93
N ILE A 105 15.62 21.85 -4.02
CA ILE A 105 15.03 20.55 -4.33
C ILE A 105 13.63 20.39 -3.71
N ASP A 106 12.70 19.91 -4.53
CA ASP A 106 11.38 19.54 -4.05
C ASP A 106 11.44 18.24 -3.22
N VAL A 107 10.89 18.24 -2.02
CA VAL A 107 10.99 17.09 -1.10
C VAL A 107 10.14 15.91 -1.52
N ASP A 108 8.98 16.14 -2.11
CA ASP A 108 8.10 15.08 -2.62
C ASP A 108 8.73 14.42 -3.87
N TYR A 109 9.40 15.21 -4.71
CA TYR A 109 10.19 14.69 -5.81
C TYR A 109 11.35 13.83 -5.30
N LEU A 110 12.15 14.35 -4.36
CA LEU A 110 13.32 13.64 -3.83
C LEU A 110 12.96 12.36 -3.10
N GLU A 111 11.87 12.35 -2.33
CA GLU A 111 11.32 11.15 -1.70
C GLU A 111 11.09 10.06 -2.74
N ASN A 112 10.33 10.37 -3.78
CA ASN A 112 9.96 9.42 -4.83
C ASN A 112 11.18 8.97 -5.65
N GLN A 113 12.11 9.88 -5.93
CA GLN A 113 13.36 9.54 -6.61
C GLN A 113 14.19 8.56 -5.79
N ILE A 114 14.37 8.79 -4.49
CA ILE A 114 15.11 7.88 -3.61
C ILE A 114 14.40 6.53 -3.50
N ASN A 115 13.09 6.52 -3.31
CA ASN A 115 12.30 5.30 -3.21
C ASN A 115 12.27 4.47 -4.51
N SER A 116 12.48 5.11 -5.66
CA SER A 116 12.63 4.42 -6.97
C SER A 116 14.00 3.75 -7.15
N MET A 117 14.99 4.10 -6.32
CA MET A 117 16.33 3.54 -6.40
C MET A 117 16.44 2.26 -5.56
N ARG A 118 17.27 1.34 -6.03
CA ARG A 118 17.67 0.17 -5.24
C ARG A 118 18.87 0.54 -4.37
N ILE A 119 18.62 0.90 -3.12
CA ILE A 119 19.70 1.14 -2.16
C ILE A 119 20.21 -0.21 -1.67
N LEU A 120 21.44 -0.55 -2.06
CA LEU A 120 22.07 -1.83 -1.69
C LEU A 120 22.68 -1.70 -0.31
N ASN A 121 22.46 -2.74 0.49
CA ASN A 121 23.14 -2.90 1.76
C ASN A 121 24.24 -3.97 1.60
N GLU A 122 25.48 -3.58 1.75
CA GLU A 122 26.66 -4.47 1.62
C GLU A 122 27.05 -5.13 2.96
N SER A 123 26.28 -4.91 4.03
CA SER A 123 26.60 -5.36 5.37
C SER A 123 26.18 -6.82 5.58
N THR A 124 27.10 -7.66 6.10
CA THR A 124 26.83 -9.04 6.55
C THR A 124 26.16 -9.08 7.94
N GLY A 125 25.95 -7.94 8.58
CA GLY A 125 25.31 -7.77 9.89
C GLY A 125 23.99 -7.00 9.78
N VAL A 126 23.66 -6.23 10.84
CA VAL A 126 22.47 -5.35 10.81
C VAL A 126 22.66 -4.31 9.71
N PRO A 127 21.70 -4.20 8.77
CA PRO A 127 21.76 -3.22 7.70
C PRO A 127 21.95 -1.80 8.24
N GLN A 128 22.93 -1.08 7.71
CA GLN A 128 23.19 0.32 8.07
C GLN A 128 23.54 1.14 6.84
N LEU A 129 22.88 2.26 6.66
CA LEU A 129 23.15 3.28 5.67
C LEU A 129 23.67 4.54 6.37
N THR A 130 24.84 4.99 6.01
CA THR A 130 25.46 6.21 6.59
C THR A 130 25.24 7.41 5.65
N ALA A 131 25.37 8.61 6.19
CA ALA A 131 25.27 9.85 5.40
C ALA A 131 26.26 9.90 4.22
N PRO A 132 27.55 9.51 4.36
CA PRO A 132 28.46 9.44 3.22
C PRO A 132 28.04 8.39 2.16
N GLN A 133 27.54 7.23 2.59
CA GLN A 133 27.05 6.21 1.65
C GLN A 133 25.85 6.72 0.86
N LEU A 134 24.83 7.26 1.56
CA LEU A 134 23.65 7.85 0.89
C LEU A 134 24.06 9.00 -0.04
N GLY A 135 24.99 9.87 0.41
CA GLY A 135 25.47 11.00 -0.37
C GLY A 135 26.16 10.63 -1.68
N ASN A 136 26.71 9.42 -1.81
CA ASN A 136 27.35 8.93 -3.03
C ASN A 136 26.36 8.41 -4.08
N TYR A 137 25.10 8.12 -3.70
CA TYR A 137 24.09 7.76 -4.69
C TYR A 137 23.82 8.94 -5.64
N ARG A 138 23.48 8.58 -6.86
CA ARG A 138 23.19 9.57 -7.91
C ARG A 138 21.70 9.63 -8.16
N VAL A 139 21.21 10.85 -8.30
CA VAL A 139 19.82 11.16 -8.63
C VAL A 139 19.76 12.04 -9.86
N TYR A 140 18.67 11.96 -10.59
CA TYR A 140 18.38 12.91 -11.64
C TYR A 140 17.88 14.22 -11.03
N HIS A 141 18.31 15.34 -11.58
CA HIS A 141 17.99 16.67 -11.09
C HIS A 141 17.45 17.50 -12.27
N PRO A 142 16.13 17.49 -12.48
CA PRO A 142 15.48 18.40 -13.41
C PRO A 142 15.40 19.83 -12.84
N GLU A 143 14.86 20.76 -13.61
CA GLU A 143 14.53 22.11 -13.12
C GLU A 143 13.50 22.02 -11.98
N ILE A 144 13.51 23.04 -11.09
CA ILE A 144 12.69 22.98 -9.86
C ILE A 144 11.19 22.93 -10.13
N GLU A 145 10.74 23.57 -11.20
CA GLU A 145 9.35 23.57 -11.64
C GLU A 145 8.89 22.15 -12.05
N GLU A 146 9.77 21.40 -12.71
CA GLU A 146 9.49 20.02 -13.09
C GLU A 146 9.53 19.08 -11.87
N GLN A 147 10.48 19.29 -10.95
CA GLN A 147 10.52 18.56 -9.69
C GLN A 147 9.19 18.74 -8.94
N PHE A 148 8.72 19.98 -8.82
CA PHE A 148 7.47 20.31 -8.15
C PHE A 148 6.25 19.67 -8.83
N ALA A 149 6.20 19.68 -10.16
CA ALA A 149 5.12 19.04 -10.91
C ALA A 149 5.09 17.51 -10.67
N ILE A 150 6.26 16.86 -10.71
CA ILE A 150 6.40 15.42 -10.46
C ILE A 150 6.05 15.10 -8.98
N GLY A 151 6.61 15.85 -8.02
CA GLY A 151 6.36 15.67 -6.59
C GLY A 151 4.87 15.82 -6.25
N THR A 152 4.22 16.84 -6.81
CA THR A 152 2.77 17.06 -6.65
C THR A 152 1.94 15.91 -7.21
N LEU A 153 2.29 15.36 -8.37
CA LEU A 153 1.62 14.21 -8.95
C LEU A 153 1.67 13.00 -8.00
N PHE A 154 2.86 12.62 -7.55
CA PHE A 154 3.03 11.46 -6.68
C PHE A 154 2.36 11.67 -5.31
N ARG A 155 2.51 12.83 -4.70
CA ARG A 155 1.80 13.17 -3.45
C ARG A 155 0.28 13.07 -3.61
N THR A 156 -0.27 13.49 -4.74
CA THR A 156 -1.70 13.36 -5.03
C THR A 156 -2.13 11.90 -5.17
N LEU A 157 -1.32 11.08 -5.87
CA LEU A 157 -1.57 9.65 -6.02
C LEU A 157 -1.50 8.92 -4.67
N ASP A 158 -0.54 9.25 -3.82
CA ASP A 158 -0.41 8.67 -2.49
C ASP A 158 -1.61 9.03 -1.60
N GLY A 159 -2.08 10.29 -1.65
CA GLY A 159 -3.29 10.72 -0.95
C GLY A 159 -4.55 9.99 -1.43
N LEU A 160 -4.68 9.75 -2.73
CA LEU A 160 -5.77 8.95 -3.29
C LEU A 160 -5.70 7.49 -2.81
N LEU A 161 -4.52 6.89 -2.85
CA LEU A 161 -4.32 5.51 -2.38
C LEU A 161 -4.65 5.35 -0.89
N GLU A 162 -4.27 6.32 -0.05
CA GLU A 162 -4.61 6.34 1.38
C GLU A 162 -6.13 6.45 1.57
N SER A 163 -6.80 7.37 0.86
CA SER A 163 -8.26 7.52 0.90
C SER A 163 -9.00 6.25 0.47
N TYR A 164 -8.53 5.55 -0.58
CA TYR A 164 -9.13 4.28 -0.99
C TYR A 164 -8.93 3.16 0.05
N LYS A 165 -7.79 3.11 0.72
CA LYS A 165 -7.55 2.15 1.81
C LYS A 165 -8.49 2.40 2.99
N ASP A 166 -8.69 3.65 3.38
CA ASP A 166 -9.59 4.03 4.46
C ASP A 166 -11.05 3.70 4.11
N ASN A 167 -11.48 4.00 2.89
CA ASN A 167 -12.79 3.63 2.40
C ASN A 167 -12.99 2.10 2.40
N LEU A 168 -11.99 1.33 1.96
CA LEU A 168 -12.05 -0.13 2.00
C LEU A 168 -12.21 -0.64 3.43
N ALA A 169 -11.42 -0.15 4.37
CA ALA A 169 -11.51 -0.51 5.79
C ALA A 169 -12.89 -0.15 6.37
N HIS A 170 -13.42 1.02 6.01
CA HIS A 170 -14.77 1.43 6.40
C HIS A 170 -15.84 0.46 5.88
N TYR A 171 -15.83 0.11 4.60
CA TYR A 171 -16.79 -0.83 4.02
C TYR A 171 -16.64 -2.25 4.59
N GLN A 172 -15.42 -2.70 4.88
CA GLN A 172 -15.19 -3.98 5.56
C GLN A 172 -15.80 -3.99 6.96
N SER A 173 -15.60 -2.90 7.73
CA SER A 173 -16.20 -2.73 9.05
C SER A 173 -17.73 -2.67 8.99
N LEU A 174 -18.29 -1.93 8.05
CA LEU A 174 -19.73 -1.85 7.82
C LEU A 174 -20.30 -3.22 7.48
N LYS A 175 -19.66 -3.96 6.56
CA LYS A 175 -20.07 -5.33 6.21
C LYS A 175 -20.08 -6.25 7.44
N ALA A 176 -19.02 -6.23 8.26
CA ALA A 176 -18.94 -7.04 9.47
C ALA A 176 -20.06 -6.67 10.47
N THR A 177 -20.33 -5.37 10.64
CA THR A 177 -21.42 -4.89 11.50
C THR A 177 -22.78 -5.35 10.98
N MET A 178 -23.05 -5.23 9.69
CA MET A 178 -24.31 -5.69 9.09
C MET A 178 -24.46 -7.20 9.23
N LEU A 179 -23.42 -7.98 8.95
CA LEU A 179 -23.44 -9.44 9.13
C LEU A 179 -23.75 -9.85 10.58
N SER A 180 -23.25 -9.10 11.57
CA SER A 180 -23.50 -9.42 12.99
C SER A 180 -24.86 -8.99 13.49
N ARG A 181 -25.52 -8.00 12.86
CA ARG A 181 -26.76 -7.39 13.34
C ARG A 181 -27.98 -7.66 12.48
N MET A 182 -27.81 -7.99 11.20
CA MET A 182 -28.91 -8.32 10.29
C MET A 182 -29.34 -9.79 10.36
N PHE A 183 -28.59 -10.63 11.06
CA PHE A 183 -28.98 -12.02 11.33
C PHE A 183 -29.38 -12.17 12.80
N PRO A 184 -30.46 -12.91 13.09
CA PRO A 184 -30.88 -13.19 14.47
C PRO A 184 -29.79 -13.93 15.24
N LYS A 185 -29.54 -13.54 16.47
CA LYS A 185 -28.67 -14.26 17.40
C LYS A 185 -29.37 -15.47 18.00
N ALA A 186 -28.61 -16.42 18.57
CA ALA A 186 -29.17 -17.58 19.23
C ALA A 186 -30.21 -17.19 20.29
N GLY A 187 -31.42 -17.70 20.18
CA GLY A 187 -32.54 -17.38 21.07
C GLY A 187 -33.31 -16.11 20.77
N GLN A 188 -32.93 -15.39 19.70
CA GLN A 188 -33.68 -14.21 19.24
C GLN A 188 -34.23 -14.50 17.83
N PRO A 189 -35.55 -14.43 17.61
CA PRO A 189 -36.15 -14.71 16.28
C PRO A 189 -36.12 -13.47 15.35
N VAL A 190 -35.76 -12.29 15.86
CA VAL A 190 -35.74 -11.03 15.10
C VAL A 190 -34.33 -10.46 15.14
N PRO A 191 -33.79 -10.04 13.97
CA PRO A 191 -32.49 -9.37 13.91
C PRO A 191 -32.55 -7.97 14.53
N GLU A 192 -31.39 -7.43 14.97
CA GLU A 192 -31.28 -6.07 15.50
C GLU A 192 -31.50 -4.99 14.42
N ILE A 193 -31.07 -5.27 13.20
CA ILE A 193 -31.26 -4.38 12.04
C ILE A 193 -31.99 -5.18 10.96
N ARG A 194 -32.97 -4.53 10.33
CA ARG A 194 -33.75 -5.11 9.24
C ARG A 194 -33.98 -4.05 8.16
N LEU A 195 -34.09 -4.48 6.92
CA LEU A 195 -34.48 -3.59 5.83
C LEU A 195 -35.96 -3.22 5.96
N ASP A 196 -36.32 -2.01 5.57
CA ASP A 196 -37.69 -1.54 5.59
C ASP A 196 -38.59 -2.45 4.72
N GLY A 197 -39.82 -2.66 5.19
CA GLY A 197 -40.81 -3.54 4.53
C GLY A 197 -40.72 -5.01 4.89
N PHE A 198 -39.77 -5.42 5.75
CA PHE A 198 -39.70 -6.78 6.26
C PHE A 198 -40.02 -6.81 7.77
N GLU A 199 -41.06 -7.52 8.15
CA GLU A 199 -41.54 -7.61 9.52
C GLU A 199 -41.71 -9.09 9.96
N GLY A 200 -41.97 -9.30 11.25
CA GLY A 200 -42.20 -10.62 11.81
C GLY A 200 -40.96 -11.37 12.26
N GLU A 201 -41.13 -12.54 12.80
CA GLU A 201 -40.05 -13.42 13.26
C GLU A 201 -39.46 -14.21 12.09
N TRP A 202 -38.19 -14.58 12.20
CA TRP A 202 -37.54 -15.47 11.24
C TRP A 202 -37.80 -16.92 11.64
N ASP A 203 -38.24 -17.73 10.70
CA ASP A 203 -38.38 -19.15 10.86
C ASP A 203 -37.02 -19.85 10.85
N ARG A 204 -36.85 -20.79 11.77
CA ARG A 204 -35.67 -21.63 11.84
C ARG A 204 -35.97 -22.99 11.21
N THR A 205 -35.27 -23.32 10.13
CA THR A 205 -35.39 -24.59 9.44
C THR A 205 -34.02 -25.24 9.23
N ASP A 206 -34.04 -26.58 9.08
CA ASP A 206 -32.82 -27.33 8.76
C ASP A 206 -32.48 -27.14 7.29
N LEU A 207 -31.16 -27.00 6.98
CA LEU A 207 -30.69 -26.89 5.61
C LEU A 207 -31.19 -28.03 4.72
N ASN A 208 -31.25 -29.26 5.23
CA ASN A 208 -31.75 -30.41 4.45
C ASN A 208 -33.22 -30.28 4.04
N LYS A 209 -34.00 -29.42 4.71
CA LYS A 209 -35.41 -29.13 4.37
C LYS A 209 -35.55 -27.92 3.47
N ALA A 210 -34.58 -27.02 3.53
CA ALA A 210 -34.59 -25.77 2.78
C ALA A 210 -33.84 -25.82 1.45
N THR A 211 -33.06 -26.89 1.22
CA THR A 211 -32.19 -27.00 0.02
C THR A 211 -32.23 -28.42 -0.55
N ASP A 212 -32.14 -28.50 -1.85
CA ASP A 212 -31.90 -29.74 -2.58
C ASP A 212 -30.40 -30.00 -2.71
N ARG A 213 -29.99 -31.25 -2.50
CA ARG A 213 -28.61 -31.65 -2.75
C ARG A 213 -28.41 -31.95 -4.22
N VAL A 214 -27.51 -31.25 -4.85
CA VAL A 214 -27.06 -31.56 -6.21
C VAL A 214 -25.80 -32.42 -6.19
N LYS A 215 -25.66 -33.27 -7.17
CA LYS A 215 -24.47 -34.12 -7.30
C LYS A 215 -23.26 -33.26 -7.68
N SER A 216 -22.16 -33.48 -6.98
CA SER A 216 -20.85 -32.89 -7.32
C SER A 216 -19.99 -33.92 -8.05
N TYR A 217 -19.10 -33.44 -8.89
CA TYR A 217 -18.21 -34.25 -9.72
C TYR A 217 -16.76 -33.97 -9.36
N SER A 218 -15.95 -35.03 -9.25
CA SER A 218 -14.54 -34.91 -8.93
C SER A 218 -13.73 -34.81 -10.22
N LEU A 219 -13.69 -33.63 -10.82
CA LEU A 219 -12.92 -33.34 -12.01
C LEU A 219 -11.68 -32.51 -11.65
N SER A 220 -10.57 -32.74 -12.35
CA SER A 220 -9.36 -31.96 -12.21
C SER A 220 -9.38 -30.71 -13.11
N ARG A 221 -8.48 -29.74 -12.87
CA ARG A 221 -8.42 -28.51 -13.66
C ARG A 221 -7.99 -28.69 -15.11
N ASP A 222 -7.42 -29.83 -15.46
CA ASP A 222 -7.02 -30.14 -16.83
C ASP A 222 -8.20 -30.27 -17.81
N VAL A 223 -9.42 -30.42 -17.28
CA VAL A 223 -10.65 -30.41 -18.10
C VAL A 223 -11.16 -29.00 -18.43
N GLU A 224 -10.58 -27.95 -17.83
CA GLU A 224 -10.99 -26.57 -18.05
C GLU A 224 -10.55 -26.07 -19.45
N THR A 225 -11.38 -25.25 -20.06
CA THR A 225 -11.11 -24.57 -21.34
C THR A 225 -11.76 -23.19 -21.37
N ASN A 226 -11.16 -22.27 -22.13
CA ASN A 226 -11.76 -20.97 -22.44
C ASN A 226 -12.64 -21.02 -23.71
N GLN A 227 -12.69 -22.15 -24.39
CA GLN A 227 -13.57 -22.32 -25.55
C GLN A 227 -14.98 -22.62 -25.08
N GLU A 228 -15.95 -21.97 -25.68
CA GLU A 228 -17.37 -22.19 -25.40
C GLU A 228 -17.82 -23.60 -25.84
N THR A 229 -18.13 -24.46 -24.87
CA THR A 229 -18.53 -25.86 -25.06
C THR A 229 -19.93 -26.14 -24.52
N GLY A 230 -20.63 -25.11 -24.03
CA GLY A 230 -22.00 -25.22 -23.52
C GLY A 230 -22.08 -25.55 -22.00
N LEU A 231 -21.08 -26.20 -21.42
CA LEU A 231 -21.06 -26.53 -19.98
C LEU A 231 -19.93 -25.78 -19.24
N LYS A 232 -20.28 -25.09 -18.20
CA LYS A 232 -19.34 -24.40 -17.33
C LYS A 232 -18.97 -25.23 -16.10
N TYR A 233 -17.76 -25.02 -15.58
CA TYR A 233 -17.22 -25.80 -14.49
C TYR A 233 -16.70 -24.90 -13.37
N ILE A 234 -17.15 -25.14 -12.14
CA ILE A 234 -16.68 -24.46 -10.94
C ILE A 234 -15.86 -25.45 -10.14
N HIS A 235 -14.56 -25.26 -10.10
CA HIS A 235 -13.69 -26.05 -9.25
C HIS A 235 -13.80 -25.60 -7.79
N TYR A 236 -13.83 -26.54 -6.84
CA TYR A 236 -13.97 -26.22 -5.42
C TYR A 236 -12.91 -25.23 -4.91
N GLY A 237 -11.70 -25.28 -5.45
CA GLY A 237 -10.62 -24.34 -5.10
C GLY A 237 -10.91 -22.90 -5.49
N ASP A 238 -11.77 -22.64 -6.49
CA ASP A 238 -12.15 -21.27 -6.86
C ASP A 238 -13.11 -20.66 -5.85
N ILE A 239 -13.94 -21.47 -5.24
CA ILE A 239 -14.81 -21.08 -4.13
C ILE A 239 -13.97 -20.73 -2.89
N HIS A 240 -13.02 -21.59 -2.52
CA HIS A 240 -12.15 -21.36 -1.36
C HIS A 240 -11.20 -20.17 -1.52
N LEU A 241 -10.71 -19.91 -2.74
CA LEU A 241 -9.84 -18.77 -3.04
C LEU A 241 -10.62 -17.46 -3.22
N GLY A 242 -11.95 -17.49 -3.11
CA GLY A 242 -12.81 -16.32 -3.29
C GLY A 242 -12.88 -15.80 -4.72
N LYS A 243 -12.37 -16.55 -5.70
CA LYS A 243 -12.42 -16.17 -7.13
C LYS A 243 -13.84 -16.17 -7.67
N VAL A 244 -14.68 -17.06 -7.15
CA VAL A 244 -16.10 -17.18 -7.51
C VAL A 244 -16.91 -17.11 -6.22
N SER A 245 -17.03 -15.91 -5.66
CA SER A 245 -17.88 -15.66 -4.47
C SER A 245 -19.33 -15.39 -4.85
N ARG A 246 -19.58 -15.02 -6.10
CA ARG A 246 -20.90 -14.70 -6.67
C ARG A 246 -20.89 -15.01 -8.16
N ILE A 247 -21.89 -15.72 -8.65
CA ILE A 247 -22.03 -16.13 -10.06
C ILE A 247 -22.96 -15.14 -10.77
N ASP A 248 -22.62 -13.86 -10.76
CA ASP A 248 -23.36 -12.85 -11.55
C ASP A 248 -22.74 -12.67 -12.94
N ASP A 249 -21.47 -12.94 -13.07
CA ASP A 249 -20.72 -12.87 -14.33
C ASP A 249 -20.25 -14.27 -14.73
N GLY A 250 -21.08 -14.92 -15.54
CA GLY A 250 -20.76 -16.25 -16.05
C GLY A 250 -19.48 -16.32 -16.87
N ASP A 251 -18.93 -15.19 -17.31
CA ASP A 251 -17.71 -15.14 -18.15
C ASP A 251 -16.43 -15.47 -17.35
N LEU A 252 -16.49 -15.33 -16.02
CA LEU A 252 -15.38 -15.73 -15.13
C LEU A 252 -15.28 -17.24 -14.88
N ILE A 253 -16.28 -18.03 -15.31
CA ILE A 253 -16.33 -19.47 -15.09
C ILE A 253 -15.86 -20.17 -16.34
N PRO A 254 -14.79 -20.99 -16.29
CA PRO A 254 -14.31 -21.74 -17.43
C PRO A 254 -15.33 -22.79 -17.92
N TYR A 255 -15.22 -23.17 -19.17
CA TYR A 255 -15.98 -24.27 -19.74
C TYR A 255 -15.26 -25.60 -19.52
N ILE A 256 -16.00 -26.71 -19.61
CA ILE A 256 -15.44 -28.06 -19.67
C ILE A 256 -15.12 -28.40 -21.11
N LYS A 257 -13.95 -29.02 -21.38
CA LYS A 257 -13.59 -29.56 -22.69
C LYS A 257 -14.64 -30.55 -23.19
N SER A 258 -15.00 -30.47 -24.46
CA SER A 258 -16.05 -31.29 -25.08
C SER A 258 -15.75 -32.79 -25.11
N ASP A 259 -14.48 -33.18 -25.00
CA ASP A 259 -14.02 -34.56 -24.92
C ASP A 259 -14.02 -35.16 -23.50
N THR A 260 -14.39 -34.35 -22.49
CA THR A 260 -14.48 -34.82 -21.12
C THR A 260 -15.63 -35.80 -20.95
N LYS A 261 -15.31 -37.01 -20.52
CA LYS A 261 -16.30 -38.08 -20.30
C LYS A 261 -17.14 -37.77 -19.05
N LEU A 262 -18.29 -37.15 -19.26
CA LEU A 262 -19.28 -36.88 -18.21
C LEU A 262 -20.32 -38.01 -18.03
N ASN A 263 -20.39 -38.94 -18.97
CA ASN A 263 -21.44 -39.97 -19.02
C ASN A 263 -21.45 -40.95 -17.82
N GLU A 264 -20.37 -41.06 -17.09
CA GLU A 264 -20.31 -41.85 -15.85
C GLU A 264 -20.84 -41.04 -14.64
N PHE A 265 -21.16 -39.76 -14.82
CA PHE A 265 -21.49 -38.81 -13.78
C PHE A 265 -22.88 -38.17 -13.93
N LEU A 266 -23.52 -38.31 -15.08
CA LEU A 266 -24.89 -37.92 -15.37
C LEU A 266 -25.83 -39.11 -15.24
#